data_c15e6d43646620112909506eaac80e35
#
_entry.id   c15e6d43646620112909506eaac80e35
#
_cell.length_a   1.000
_cell.length_b   1.000
_cell.length_c   1.000
_cell.angle_alpha   90.00
_cell.angle_beta   90.00
_cell.angle_gamma   90.00
#
_symmetry.space_group_name_H-M   'P 1'
#
loop_
_entity.id
_entity.type
_entity.pdbx_description
1 polymer ?
#
loop_
_entity_poly.entity_id
_entity_poly.type
_entity_poly.pdbx_seq_one_letter_code
_entity_poly.pdbx_strand_id
1 'polypeptide(L)'
;MTLLEVRNLEVTYPGGAAAVRGVDLSLEAGQKLGIAGESGCGKSTLALALLRLLPPGTRVGGEVLLDGEDVLAMRWGRVRAVRWAGASIVFQGAMHSLNAVHRVGDQIAEPILLHRRATPAAARRRTGELLEQVGLPAARASAYPHELSGGQRQRVMIAMALACDPRLVVADEPTTALDVMIQAQILRLIEGLVAEQELGLVAISHDLAVLAETCDRMAVMYAGRVVEEGPARTVYEDAGHPYARALSEAFPRIGDPASRFAPRGLPGDPPDPSDLPSGCAFHPRCPVALDSCTVDDPALRVSGTGRRAACVHVGAAQDARSAT
;
A
#
# COMPACT_ATOMS: atom_id res chain seq x y z
N MET A 1 13.41 -12.48 -8.91
CA MET A 1 13.71 -11.43 -9.92
C MET A 1 12.92 -10.19 -9.52
N THR A 2 13.60 -9.06 -9.29
CA THR A 2 12.95 -7.84 -8.75
C THR A 2 11.91 -7.31 -9.74
N LEU A 3 10.66 -7.25 -9.32
CA LEU A 3 9.54 -6.76 -10.10
C LEU A 3 9.39 -5.24 -9.97
N LEU A 4 9.46 -4.74 -8.73
CA LEU A 4 9.39 -3.32 -8.41
C LEU A 4 10.59 -2.94 -7.55
N GLU A 5 11.26 -1.84 -7.93
CA GLU A 5 12.32 -1.24 -7.10
C GLU A 5 12.11 0.28 -7.06
N VAL A 6 12.04 0.82 -5.86
CA VAL A 6 11.89 2.25 -5.59
C VAL A 6 13.19 2.71 -4.94
N ARG A 7 13.82 3.75 -5.49
CA ARG A 7 15.09 4.28 -5.03
C ARG A 7 14.97 5.76 -4.73
N ASN A 8 15.20 6.11 -3.48
CA ASN A 8 15.20 7.48 -2.98
C ASN A 8 14.00 8.30 -3.49
N LEU A 9 12.79 7.71 -3.47
CA LEU A 9 11.60 8.37 -3.98
C LEU A 9 11.23 9.56 -3.09
N GLU A 10 11.11 10.72 -3.71
CA GLU A 10 10.68 11.96 -3.08
C GLU A 10 9.46 12.52 -3.80
N VAL A 11 8.45 12.96 -3.06
CA VAL A 11 7.25 13.59 -3.62
C VAL A 11 6.91 14.83 -2.82
N THR A 12 6.86 15.98 -3.50
CA THR A 12 6.46 17.25 -2.91
C THR A 12 5.30 17.85 -3.70
N TYR A 13 4.18 18.08 -3.02
CA TYR A 13 3.01 18.72 -3.61
C TYR A 13 3.20 20.22 -3.85
N PRO A 14 2.40 20.86 -4.74
CA PRO A 14 2.32 22.31 -4.81
C PRO A 14 1.97 22.87 -3.41
N GLY A 15 2.73 23.89 -2.94
CA GLY A 15 2.61 24.39 -1.58
C GLY A 15 3.71 23.93 -0.63
N GLY A 16 4.58 22.99 -1.06
CA GLY A 16 5.81 22.65 -0.33
C GLY A 16 5.69 21.42 0.59
N ALA A 17 4.51 20.83 0.75
CA ALA A 17 4.34 19.65 1.59
C ALA A 17 5.09 18.43 1.00
N ALA A 18 6.13 17.96 1.69
CA ALA A 18 6.93 16.79 1.34
C ALA A 18 6.23 15.50 1.83
N ALA A 19 5.38 14.92 0.99
CA ALA A 19 4.56 13.77 1.34
C ALA A 19 5.32 12.44 1.30
N VAL A 20 6.39 12.33 0.48
CA VAL A 20 7.32 11.18 0.46
C VAL A 20 8.74 11.74 0.49
N ARG A 21 9.59 11.15 1.34
CA ARG A 21 10.88 11.74 1.72
C ARG A 21 11.98 10.68 1.70
N GLY A 22 12.53 10.36 0.51
CA GLY A 22 13.62 9.41 0.36
C GLY A 22 13.21 7.98 0.71
N VAL A 23 12.17 7.46 0.06
CA VAL A 23 11.69 6.09 0.28
C VAL A 23 12.39 5.13 -0.66
N ASP A 24 12.96 4.06 -0.07
CA ASP A 24 13.51 2.90 -0.78
C ASP A 24 12.67 1.68 -0.47
N LEU A 25 12.22 0.96 -1.50
CA LEU A 25 11.44 -0.27 -1.39
C LEU A 25 11.78 -1.23 -2.52
N SER A 26 11.63 -2.52 -2.28
CA SER A 26 11.76 -3.54 -3.32
C SER A 26 10.70 -4.63 -3.17
N LEU A 27 10.25 -5.17 -4.29
CA LEU A 27 9.29 -6.27 -4.36
C LEU A 27 9.73 -7.26 -5.42
N GLU A 28 9.85 -8.52 -5.07
CA GLU A 28 10.08 -9.61 -6.01
C GLU A 28 8.76 -10.04 -6.69
N ALA A 29 8.88 -10.71 -7.84
CA ALA A 29 7.71 -11.28 -8.50
C ALA A 29 7.01 -12.29 -7.58
N GLY A 30 5.68 -12.26 -7.51
CA GLY A 30 4.88 -13.10 -6.62
C GLY A 30 4.93 -12.74 -5.14
N GLN A 31 5.75 -11.75 -4.74
CA GLN A 31 5.86 -11.31 -3.34
C GLN A 31 4.75 -10.31 -2.99
N LYS A 32 4.38 -10.28 -1.71
CA LYS A 32 3.38 -9.34 -1.15
C LYS A 32 4.06 -8.41 -0.14
N LEU A 33 4.02 -7.09 -0.41
CA LEU A 33 4.54 -6.03 0.46
C LEU A 33 3.40 -5.23 1.06
N GLY A 34 3.29 -5.24 2.38
CA GLY A 34 2.41 -4.37 3.13
C GLY A 34 3.03 -3.00 3.38
N ILE A 35 2.25 -1.93 3.24
CA ILE A 35 2.65 -0.57 3.63
C ILE A 35 1.67 -0.06 4.68
N ALA A 36 2.17 0.12 5.90
CA ALA A 36 1.38 0.54 7.05
C ALA A 36 1.70 1.97 7.50
N GLY A 37 0.79 2.58 8.24
CA GLY A 37 1.00 3.90 8.87
C GLY A 37 -0.30 4.67 9.05
N GLU A 38 -0.28 5.74 9.87
CA GLU A 38 -1.43 6.61 10.09
C GLU A 38 -1.85 7.35 8.81
N SER A 39 -3.09 7.87 8.81
CA SER A 39 -3.58 8.73 7.72
C SER A 39 -2.65 9.94 7.54
N GLY A 40 -2.41 10.35 6.30
CA GLY A 40 -1.54 11.49 5.99
C GLY A 40 -0.04 11.20 5.98
N CYS A 41 0.45 10.00 6.36
CA CYS A 41 1.89 9.70 6.38
C CYS A 41 2.53 9.46 5.00
N GLY A 42 1.79 9.56 3.88
CA GLY A 42 2.31 9.49 2.51
C GLY A 42 2.02 8.20 1.74
N LYS A 43 1.33 7.20 2.30
CA LYS A 43 1.06 5.89 1.67
C LYS A 43 0.38 5.99 0.30
N SER A 44 -0.76 6.69 0.22
CA SER A 44 -1.49 6.88 -1.05
C SER A 44 -0.69 7.71 -2.05
N THR A 45 0.11 8.69 -1.57
CA THR A 45 1.03 9.44 -2.43
C THR A 45 2.07 8.52 -3.04
N LEU A 46 2.66 7.62 -2.24
CA LEU A 46 3.57 6.58 -2.72
C LEU A 46 2.89 5.69 -3.76
N ALA A 47 1.68 5.16 -3.49
CA ALA A 47 0.92 4.34 -4.44
C ALA A 47 0.70 5.04 -5.78
N LEU A 48 0.30 6.32 -5.76
CA LEU A 48 0.10 7.12 -6.96
C LEU A 48 1.42 7.38 -7.72
N ALA A 49 2.53 7.56 -6.99
CA ALA A 49 3.84 7.77 -7.58
C ALA A 49 4.32 6.55 -8.37
N LEU A 50 4.11 5.32 -7.85
CA LEU A 50 4.48 4.06 -8.53
C LEU A 50 3.93 3.97 -9.96
N LEU A 51 2.76 4.57 -10.21
CA LEU A 51 2.10 4.57 -11.51
C LEU A 51 2.08 5.95 -12.18
N ARG A 52 2.84 6.92 -11.63
CA ARG A 52 2.90 8.30 -12.11
C ARG A 52 1.51 8.94 -12.27
N LEU A 53 0.62 8.71 -11.27
CA LEU A 53 -0.76 9.20 -11.22
C LEU A 53 -0.91 10.47 -10.36
N LEU A 54 0.20 11.06 -9.91
CA LEU A 54 0.19 12.28 -9.12
C LEU A 54 -0.38 13.47 -9.90
N PRO A 55 -1.04 14.42 -9.22
CA PRO A 55 -1.61 15.60 -9.87
C PRO A 55 -0.53 16.49 -10.50
N PRO A 56 -0.91 17.26 -11.54
CA PRO A 56 0.00 18.22 -12.17
C PRO A 56 0.62 19.21 -11.18
N GLY A 57 1.89 19.57 -11.41
CA GLY A 57 2.64 20.46 -10.53
C GLY A 57 3.30 19.80 -9.32
N THR A 58 3.07 18.50 -9.09
CA THR A 58 3.79 17.72 -8.08
C THR A 58 5.22 17.46 -8.55
N ARG A 59 6.20 17.73 -7.69
CA ARG A 59 7.61 17.41 -7.92
C ARG A 59 7.87 16.00 -7.44
N VAL A 60 8.52 15.21 -8.30
CA VAL A 60 8.89 13.80 -8.00
C VAL A 60 10.37 13.65 -8.30
N GLY A 61 11.13 13.12 -7.32
CA GLY A 61 12.55 12.76 -7.42
C GLY A 61 12.76 11.28 -7.14
N GLY A 62 13.97 10.78 -7.44
CA GLY A 62 14.32 9.37 -7.30
C GLY A 62 13.95 8.54 -8.53
N GLU A 63 13.86 7.22 -8.37
CA GLU A 63 13.57 6.25 -9.43
C GLU A 63 12.46 5.28 -8.99
N VAL A 64 11.62 4.88 -9.95
CA VAL A 64 10.62 3.81 -9.77
C VAL A 64 10.80 2.82 -10.92
N LEU A 65 11.50 1.74 -10.67
CA LEU A 65 11.80 0.71 -11.65
C LEU A 65 10.73 -0.39 -11.60
N LEU A 66 9.99 -0.57 -12.68
CA LEU A 66 9.09 -1.70 -12.88
C LEU A 66 9.69 -2.60 -13.97
N ASP A 67 9.99 -3.84 -13.63
CA ASP A 67 10.74 -4.76 -14.51
C ASP A 67 12.06 -4.16 -15.02
N GLY A 68 12.73 -3.33 -14.22
CA GLY A 68 13.98 -2.66 -14.56
C GLY A 68 13.83 -1.40 -15.42
N GLU A 69 12.60 -1.00 -15.77
CA GLU A 69 12.35 0.22 -16.56
C GLU A 69 11.82 1.35 -15.66
N ASP A 70 12.49 2.51 -15.63
CA ASP A 70 12.10 3.63 -14.78
C ASP A 70 10.81 4.31 -15.28
N VAL A 71 9.72 4.10 -14.52
CA VAL A 71 8.38 4.65 -14.79
C VAL A 71 8.38 6.19 -14.82
N LEU A 72 9.22 6.83 -13.99
CA LEU A 72 9.28 8.29 -13.90
C LEU A 72 9.93 8.90 -15.14
N ALA A 73 10.91 8.21 -15.75
CA ALA A 73 11.61 8.63 -16.96
C ALA A 73 10.89 8.22 -18.25
N MET A 74 9.90 7.31 -18.21
CA MET A 74 9.16 6.85 -19.39
C MET A 74 8.51 8.00 -20.15
N ARG A 75 8.52 7.92 -21.50
CA ARG A 75 7.67 8.75 -22.34
C ARG A 75 6.20 8.44 -22.11
N TRP A 76 5.32 9.44 -22.29
CA TRP A 76 3.88 9.31 -21.98
C TRP A 76 3.21 8.09 -22.62
N GLY A 77 3.52 7.77 -23.88
CA GLY A 77 2.98 6.58 -24.56
C GLY A 77 3.38 5.26 -23.88
N ARG A 78 4.62 5.18 -23.32
CA ARG A 78 5.09 4.01 -22.60
C ARG A 78 4.41 3.90 -21.22
N VAL A 79 4.29 5.01 -20.48
CA VAL A 79 3.54 5.04 -19.21
C VAL A 79 2.11 4.53 -19.41
N ARG A 80 1.42 4.99 -20.47
CA ARG A 80 0.08 4.49 -20.79
C ARG A 80 0.06 2.99 -21.07
N ALA A 81 1.06 2.47 -21.75
CA ALA A 81 1.15 1.03 -22.05
C ALA A 81 1.44 0.18 -20.80
N VAL A 82 2.21 0.71 -19.85
CA VAL A 82 2.54 0.02 -18.59
C VAL A 82 1.36 0.03 -17.61
N ARG A 83 0.61 1.12 -17.54
CA ARG A 83 -0.63 1.18 -16.75
C ARG A 83 -1.60 0.12 -17.26
N TRP A 84 -2.21 -0.62 -16.36
CA TRP A 84 -3.08 -1.77 -16.57
C TRP A 84 -2.37 -3.06 -16.98
N ALA A 85 -1.41 -3.03 -17.91
CA ALA A 85 -0.76 -4.23 -18.43
C ALA A 85 0.50 -4.64 -17.61
N GLY A 86 1.27 -3.68 -17.12
CA GLY A 86 2.43 -3.93 -16.26
C GLY A 86 2.03 -3.84 -14.78
N ALA A 87 1.35 -2.76 -14.42
CA ALA A 87 0.88 -2.52 -13.07
C ALA A 87 -0.50 -1.87 -13.06
N SER A 88 -1.31 -2.24 -12.08
CA SER A 88 -2.65 -1.69 -11.87
C SER A 88 -2.84 -1.25 -10.42
N ILE A 89 -3.90 -0.48 -10.17
CA ILE A 89 -4.23 0.01 -8.84
C ILE A 89 -5.72 -0.21 -8.53
N VAL A 90 -5.98 -0.69 -7.31
CA VAL A 90 -7.29 -0.68 -6.67
C VAL A 90 -7.32 0.52 -5.74
N PHE A 91 -8.09 1.54 -6.08
CA PHE A 91 -8.13 2.80 -5.33
C PHE A 91 -8.94 2.67 -4.03
N GLN A 92 -8.60 3.50 -3.07
CA GLN A 92 -9.39 3.71 -1.86
C GLN A 92 -10.79 4.26 -2.25
N GLY A 93 -11.84 3.70 -1.64
CA GLY A 93 -13.19 4.23 -1.80
C GLY A 93 -13.88 3.86 -3.10
N ALA A 94 -14.18 2.56 -3.33
CA ALA A 94 -14.96 2.04 -4.46
C ALA A 94 -16.29 2.80 -4.73
N MET A 95 -16.80 3.50 -3.70
CA MET A 95 -18.04 4.28 -3.81
C MET A 95 -17.92 5.44 -4.80
N HIS A 96 -16.72 5.98 -5.01
CA HIS A 96 -16.47 7.18 -5.82
C HIS A 96 -15.61 6.91 -7.06
N SER A 97 -15.01 5.72 -7.16
CA SER A 97 -14.06 5.41 -8.24
C SER A 97 -14.73 4.86 -9.50
N LEU A 98 -15.93 4.29 -9.38
CA LEU A 98 -16.73 3.85 -10.53
C LEU A 98 -17.57 5.01 -11.08
N ASN A 99 -17.61 5.13 -12.40
CA ASN A 99 -18.45 6.12 -13.07
C ASN A 99 -19.93 5.69 -12.97
N ALA A 100 -20.74 6.47 -12.25
CA ALA A 100 -22.13 6.13 -11.94
C ALA A 100 -23.06 6.03 -13.16
N VAL A 101 -22.70 6.67 -14.28
CA VAL A 101 -23.53 6.72 -15.50
C VAL A 101 -23.16 5.67 -16.55
N HIS A 102 -22.11 4.85 -16.29
CA HIS A 102 -21.71 3.73 -17.13
C HIS A 102 -21.97 2.39 -16.45
N ARG A 103 -22.32 1.39 -17.26
CA ARG A 103 -22.47 0.01 -16.76
C ARG A 103 -21.12 -0.53 -16.29
N VAL A 104 -21.13 -1.37 -15.27
CA VAL A 104 -19.88 -1.93 -14.73
C VAL A 104 -19.12 -2.78 -15.75
N GLY A 105 -19.85 -3.48 -16.62
CA GLY A 105 -19.24 -4.26 -17.70
C GLY A 105 -18.50 -3.42 -18.72
N ASP A 106 -19.00 -2.23 -19.04
CA ASP A 106 -18.33 -1.31 -19.96
C ASP A 106 -17.04 -0.77 -19.34
N GLN A 107 -17.04 -0.48 -18.04
CA GLN A 107 -15.88 0.02 -17.32
C GLN A 107 -14.77 -1.05 -17.19
N ILE A 108 -15.14 -2.32 -16.99
CA ILE A 108 -14.19 -3.44 -16.99
C ILE A 108 -13.65 -3.70 -18.41
N ALA A 109 -14.49 -3.58 -19.43
CA ALA A 109 -14.11 -3.81 -20.83
C ALA A 109 -13.20 -2.72 -21.40
N GLU A 110 -13.30 -1.48 -20.92
CA GLU A 110 -12.54 -0.33 -21.44
C GLU A 110 -11.03 -0.57 -21.46
N PRO A 111 -10.36 -0.93 -20.34
CA PRO A 111 -8.92 -1.22 -20.37
C PRO A 111 -8.56 -2.39 -21.30
N ILE A 112 -9.41 -3.41 -21.41
CA ILE A 112 -9.18 -4.54 -22.31
C ILE A 112 -9.16 -4.07 -23.78
N LEU A 113 -10.11 -3.25 -24.17
CA LEU A 113 -10.19 -2.69 -25.50
C LEU A 113 -9.01 -1.77 -25.84
N LEU A 114 -8.60 -0.94 -24.86
CA LEU A 114 -7.54 0.05 -25.08
C LEU A 114 -6.14 -0.57 -25.06
N HIS A 115 -5.86 -1.50 -24.17
CA HIS A 115 -4.50 -2.00 -23.93
C HIS A 115 -4.23 -3.35 -24.59
N ARG A 116 -5.20 -4.25 -24.64
CA ARG A 116 -5.03 -5.57 -25.28
C ARG A 116 -5.44 -5.62 -26.74
N ARG A 117 -5.97 -4.55 -27.28
CA ARG A 117 -6.50 -4.47 -28.66
C ARG A 117 -7.46 -5.62 -28.99
N ALA A 118 -8.25 -6.01 -27.99
CA ALA A 118 -9.23 -7.08 -28.14
C ALA A 118 -10.45 -6.62 -28.95
N THR A 119 -11.12 -7.58 -29.60
CA THR A 119 -12.42 -7.28 -30.22
C THR A 119 -13.49 -7.02 -29.15
N PRO A 120 -14.54 -6.25 -29.43
CA PRO A 120 -15.63 -6.01 -28.45
C PRO A 120 -16.27 -7.31 -27.93
N ALA A 121 -16.33 -8.36 -28.73
CA ALA A 121 -16.82 -9.66 -28.31
C ALA A 121 -15.89 -10.36 -27.32
N ALA A 122 -14.57 -10.32 -27.58
CA ALA A 122 -13.56 -10.87 -26.66
C ALA A 122 -13.51 -10.09 -25.35
N ALA A 123 -13.59 -8.74 -25.39
CA ALA A 123 -13.63 -7.92 -24.20
C ALA A 123 -14.84 -8.23 -23.34
N ARG A 124 -16.04 -8.36 -23.93
CA ARG A 124 -17.26 -8.76 -23.17
C ARG A 124 -17.14 -10.14 -22.53
N ARG A 125 -16.58 -11.13 -23.24
CA ARG A 125 -16.35 -12.46 -22.66
C ARG A 125 -15.38 -12.38 -21.48
N ARG A 126 -14.23 -11.70 -21.64
CA ARG A 126 -13.25 -11.52 -20.56
C ARG A 126 -13.85 -10.77 -19.37
N THR A 127 -14.70 -9.78 -19.59
CA THR A 127 -15.45 -9.08 -18.54
C THR A 127 -16.32 -10.04 -17.72
N GLY A 128 -17.02 -10.97 -18.37
CA GLY A 128 -17.81 -11.99 -17.69
C GLY A 128 -16.94 -12.90 -16.82
N GLU A 129 -15.84 -13.41 -17.39
CA GLU A 129 -14.85 -14.24 -16.67
C GLU A 129 -14.29 -13.51 -15.45
N LEU A 130 -13.91 -12.23 -15.58
CA LEU A 130 -13.40 -11.41 -14.47
C LEU A 130 -14.43 -11.21 -13.37
N LEU A 131 -15.70 -10.98 -13.72
CA LEU A 131 -16.76 -10.88 -12.72
C LEU A 131 -16.93 -12.19 -11.96
N GLU A 132 -16.90 -13.33 -12.64
CA GLU A 132 -16.98 -14.64 -12.00
C GLU A 132 -15.77 -14.91 -11.10
N GLN A 133 -14.56 -14.54 -11.53
CA GLN A 133 -13.33 -14.64 -10.72
C GLN A 133 -13.43 -13.87 -9.39
N VAL A 134 -14.09 -12.69 -9.40
CA VAL A 134 -14.31 -11.92 -8.16
C VAL A 134 -15.59 -12.35 -7.42
N GLY A 135 -16.23 -13.45 -7.81
CA GLY A 135 -17.43 -13.99 -7.17
C GLY A 135 -18.71 -13.19 -7.45
N LEU A 136 -18.79 -12.54 -8.61
CA LEU A 136 -20.00 -11.88 -9.10
C LEU A 136 -20.51 -12.62 -10.35
N PRO A 137 -21.84 -12.85 -10.49
CA PRO A 137 -22.38 -13.40 -11.74
C PRO A 137 -22.06 -12.51 -12.95
N ALA A 138 -21.70 -13.10 -14.10
CA ALA A 138 -21.41 -12.38 -15.34
C ALA A 138 -22.56 -11.43 -15.76
N ALA A 139 -23.82 -11.78 -15.44
CA ALA A 139 -24.99 -10.93 -15.70
C ALA A 139 -24.92 -9.54 -15.03
N ARG A 140 -24.11 -9.39 -13.95
CA ARG A 140 -23.87 -8.09 -13.32
C ARG A 140 -23.14 -7.09 -14.20
N ALA A 141 -22.55 -7.51 -15.31
CA ALA A 141 -21.99 -6.61 -16.31
C ALA A 141 -22.96 -5.53 -16.80
N SER A 142 -24.26 -5.85 -16.84
CA SER A 142 -25.31 -4.91 -17.25
C SER A 142 -25.75 -3.92 -16.17
N ALA A 143 -25.35 -4.13 -14.92
CA ALA A 143 -25.72 -3.28 -13.79
C ALA A 143 -24.96 -1.94 -13.78
N TYR A 144 -25.57 -0.93 -13.19
CA TYR A 144 -24.90 0.32 -12.86
C TYR A 144 -24.30 0.28 -11.44
N PRO A 145 -23.28 1.09 -11.14
CA PRO A 145 -22.67 1.10 -9.81
C PRO A 145 -23.66 1.30 -8.66
N HIS A 146 -24.66 2.13 -8.82
CA HIS A 146 -25.67 2.40 -7.79
C HIS A 146 -26.60 1.19 -7.50
N GLU A 147 -26.68 0.20 -8.40
CA GLU A 147 -27.45 -1.04 -8.21
C GLU A 147 -26.65 -2.13 -7.45
N LEU A 148 -25.39 -1.83 -7.07
CA LEU A 148 -24.48 -2.74 -6.39
C LEU A 148 -24.26 -2.31 -4.93
N SER A 149 -24.11 -3.29 -4.04
CA SER A 149 -23.62 -3.03 -2.67
C SER A 149 -22.17 -2.55 -2.65
N GLY A 150 -21.70 -1.98 -1.53
CA GLY A 150 -20.31 -1.54 -1.36
C GLY A 150 -19.30 -2.66 -1.65
N GLY A 151 -19.50 -3.85 -1.10
CA GLY A 151 -18.64 -5.00 -1.36
C GLY A 151 -18.68 -5.49 -2.81
N GLN A 152 -19.83 -5.40 -3.48
CA GLN A 152 -19.93 -5.72 -4.91
C GLN A 152 -19.20 -4.70 -5.78
N ARG A 153 -19.28 -3.41 -5.46
CA ARG A 153 -18.49 -2.36 -6.15
C ARG A 153 -17.00 -2.59 -5.98
N GLN A 154 -16.57 -2.97 -4.76
CA GLN A 154 -15.17 -3.28 -4.51
C GLN A 154 -14.69 -4.48 -5.35
N ARG A 155 -15.50 -5.54 -5.47
CA ARG A 155 -15.20 -6.68 -6.35
C ARG A 155 -15.10 -6.27 -7.81
N VAL A 156 -15.95 -5.36 -8.28
CA VAL A 156 -15.85 -4.78 -9.64
C VAL A 156 -14.53 -4.04 -9.83
N MET A 157 -14.09 -3.25 -8.86
CA MET A 157 -12.80 -2.55 -8.94
C MET A 157 -11.61 -3.51 -9.00
N ILE A 158 -11.67 -4.61 -8.24
CA ILE A 158 -10.66 -5.66 -8.33
C ILE A 158 -10.67 -6.31 -9.72
N ALA A 159 -11.86 -6.64 -10.25
CA ALA A 159 -12.00 -7.15 -11.62
C ALA A 159 -11.42 -6.19 -12.66
N MET A 160 -11.68 -4.89 -12.51
CA MET A 160 -11.07 -3.86 -13.36
C MET A 160 -9.54 -3.85 -13.25
N ALA A 161 -8.99 -3.90 -12.06
CA ALA A 161 -7.54 -3.92 -11.85
C ALA A 161 -6.88 -5.13 -12.53
N LEU A 162 -7.55 -6.27 -12.59
CA LEU A 162 -7.08 -7.50 -13.23
C LEU A 162 -7.38 -7.59 -14.75
N ALA A 163 -8.04 -6.58 -15.33
CA ALA A 163 -8.58 -6.65 -16.69
C ALA A 163 -7.53 -6.93 -17.78
N CYS A 164 -6.30 -6.48 -17.58
CA CYS A 164 -5.21 -6.64 -18.52
C CYS A 164 -4.10 -7.60 -18.05
N ASP A 165 -4.37 -8.44 -17.07
CA ASP A 165 -3.44 -9.40 -16.46
C ASP A 165 -2.11 -8.70 -16.07
N PRO A 166 -2.15 -7.74 -15.11
CA PRO A 166 -0.98 -7.00 -14.69
C PRO A 166 0.00 -7.92 -13.96
N ARG A 167 1.27 -7.53 -13.88
CA ARG A 167 2.27 -8.22 -13.06
C ARG A 167 2.31 -7.71 -11.62
N LEU A 168 1.91 -6.45 -11.41
CA LEU A 168 1.84 -5.80 -10.12
C LEU A 168 0.44 -5.24 -9.88
N VAL A 169 -0.10 -5.50 -8.70
CA VAL A 169 -1.32 -4.85 -8.20
C VAL A 169 -0.97 -4.00 -6.98
N VAL A 170 -1.35 -2.73 -7.01
CA VAL A 170 -1.30 -1.84 -5.85
C VAL A 170 -2.71 -1.73 -5.28
N ALA A 171 -2.92 -2.15 -4.04
CA ALA A 171 -4.21 -2.08 -3.37
C ALA A 171 -4.15 -1.00 -2.26
N ASP A 172 -4.70 0.18 -2.55
CA ASP A 172 -4.69 1.31 -1.60
C ASP A 172 -5.97 1.28 -0.76
N GLU A 173 -5.84 0.83 0.48
CA GLU A 173 -6.92 0.67 1.46
C GLU A 173 -8.19 0.03 0.86
N PRO A 174 -8.09 -1.17 0.26
CA PRO A 174 -9.17 -1.75 -0.56
C PRO A 174 -10.41 -2.14 0.24
N THR A 175 -10.39 -2.04 1.56
CA THR A 175 -11.48 -2.46 2.45
C THR A 175 -12.08 -1.30 3.25
N THR A 176 -11.61 -0.07 3.05
CA THR A 176 -12.13 1.10 3.76
C THR A 176 -13.63 1.30 3.48
N ALA A 177 -14.39 1.65 4.51
CA ALA A 177 -15.85 1.84 4.51
C ALA A 177 -16.69 0.57 4.21
N LEU A 178 -16.12 -0.62 4.37
CA LEU A 178 -16.84 -1.89 4.35
C LEU A 178 -16.99 -2.44 5.78
N ASP A 179 -18.03 -3.25 6.00
CA ASP A 179 -18.16 -3.98 7.26
C ASP A 179 -17.10 -5.09 7.40
N VAL A 180 -16.81 -5.49 8.64
CA VAL A 180 -15.71 -6.41 8.98
C VAL A 180 -15.80 -7.74 8.23
N MET A 181 -17.02 -8.26 8.02
CA MET A 181 -17.20 -9.54 7.31
C MET A 181 -16.87 -9.41 5.83
N ILE A 182 -17.28 -8.31 5.20
CA ILE A 182 -16.98 -8.03 3.80
C ILE A 182 -15.48 -7.71 3.63
N GLN A 183 -14.86 -6.98 4.57
CA GLN A 183 -13.42 -6.74 4.56
C GLN A 183 -12.64 -8.06 4.48
N ALA A 184 -12.94 -9.01 5.38
CA ALA A 184 -12.28 -10.32 5.38
C ALA A 184 -12.50 -11.13 4.08
N GLN A 185 -13.67 -10.98 3.45
CA GLN A 185 -13.94 -11.63 2.16
C GLN A 185 -13.14 -11.00 1.01
N ILE A 186 -13.02 -9.67 0.98
CA ILE A 186 -12.26 -8.93 -0.04
C ILE A 186 -10.76 -9.23 0.08
N LEU A 187 -10.22 -9.26 1.29
CA LEU A 187 -8.81 -9.60 1.52
C LEU A 187 -8.49 -11.02 1.04
N ARG A 188 -9.28 -12.02 1.43
CA ARG A 188 -9.14 -13.40 0.96
C ARG A 188 -9.27 -13.52 -0.57
N LEU A 189 -10.14 -12.73 -1.19
CA LEU A 189 -10.27 -12.70 -2.64
C LEU A 189 -8.97 -12.19 -3.28
N ILE A 190 -8.43 -11.06 -2.80
CA ILE A 190 -7.17 -10.49 -3.32
C ILE A 190 -6.03 -11.49 -3.13
N GLU A 191 -5.91 -12.10 -1.95
CA GLU A 191 -4.89 -13.13 -1.67
C GLU A 191 -4.96 -14.32 -2.63
N GLY A 192 -6.17 -14.86 -2.84
CA GLY A 192 -6.39 -15.97 -3.77
C GLY A 192 -5.98 -15.61 -5.20
N LEU A 193 -6.42 -14.45 -5.69
CA LEU A 193 -6.11 -14.00 -7.05
C LEU A 193 -4.62 -13.71 -7.25
N VAL A 194 -3.96 -13.13 -6.24
CA VAL A 194 -2.50 -12.88 -6.25
C VAL A 194 -1.73 -14.19 -6.29
N ALA A 195 -2.13 -15.17 -5.49
CA ALA A 195 -1.47 -16.48 -5.45
C ALA A 195 -1.69 -17.29 -6.74
N GLU A 196 -2.92 -17.32 -7.27
CA GLU A 196 -3.25 -18.06 -8.50
C GLU A 196 -2.54 -17.51 -9.75
N GLN A 197 -2.30 -16.21 -9.79
CA GLN A 197 -1.72 -15.53 -10.96
C GLN A 197 -0.25 -15.14 -10.75
N GLU A 198 0.36 -15.50 -9.62
CA GLU A 198 1.74 -15.15 -9.24
C GLU A 198 2.04 -13.64 -9.35
N LEU A 199 1.06 -12.80 -8.96
CA LEU A 199 1.17 -11.34 -9.04
C LEU A 199 2.03 -10.80 -7.91
N GLY A 200 2.79 -9.73 -8.18
CA GLY A 200 3.31 -8.87 -7.11
C GLY A 200 2.16 -8.05 -6.51
N LEU A 201 2.13 -7.92 -5.18
CA LEU A 201 1.14 -7.11 -4.47
C LEU A 201 1.81 -6.06 -3.59
N VAL A 202 1.43 -4.80 -3.76
CA VAL A 202 1.64 -3.74 -2.76
C VAL A 202 0.31 -3.46 -2.09
N ALA A 203 0.15 -3.89 -0.84
CA ALA A 203 -1.06 -3.70 -0.05
C ALA A 203 -0.88 -2.56 0.95
N ILE A 204 -1.72 -1.53 0.87
CA ILE A 204 -1.71 -0.41 1.80
C ILE A 204 -2.88 -0.55 2.76
N SER A 205 -2.59 -0.46 4.06
CA SER A 205 -3.60 -0.49 5.11
C SER A 205 -3.11 0.29 6.33
N HIS A 206 -4.04 0.79 7.13
CA HIS A 206 -3.74 1.29 8.47
C HIS A 206 -3.75 0.16 9.52
N ASP A 207 -4.26 -1.02 9.18
CA ASP A 207 -4.33 -2.20 10.06
C ASP A 207 -3.12 -3.11 9.83
N LEU A 208 -2.18 -3.08 10.78
CA LEU A 208 -0.97 -3.90 10.74
C LEU A 208 -1.28 -5.39 10.89
N ALA A 209 -2.31 -5.76 11.63
CA ALA A 209 -2.67 -7.17 11.83
C ALA A 209 -3.08 -7.81 10.49
N VAL A 210 -3.88 -7.10 9.71
CA VAL A 210 -4.26 -7.51 8.36
C VAL A 210 -3.02 -7.71 7.47
N LEU A 211 -2.10 -6.74 7.47
CA LEU A 211 -0.88 -6.85 6.65
C LEU A 211 0.05 -7.96 7.14
N ALA A 212 0.10 -8.24 8.44
CA ALA A 212 0.91 -9.32 9.02
C ALA A 212 0.40 -10.72 8.62
N GLU A 213 -0.91 -10.85 8.38
CA GLU A 213 -1.52 -12.09 7.91
C GLU A 213 -1.42 -12.26 6.39
N THR A 214 -1.52 -11.15 5.63
CA THR A 214 -1.67 -11.19 4.17
C THR A 214 -0.38 -10.98 3.40
N CYS A 215 0.65 -10.32 3.99
CA CYS A 215 1.88 -9.95 3.30
C CYS A 215 3.11 -10.70 3.81
N ASP A 216 4.10 -10.89 2.91
CA ASP A 216 5.37 -11.51 3.24
C ASP A 216 6.29 -10.53 3.98
N ARG A 217 6.28 -9.27 3.55
CA ARG A 217 7.06 -8.17 4.14
C ARG A 217 6.15 -6.97 4.42
N MET A 218 6.58 -6.15 5.36
CA MET A 218 5.88 -4.91 5.73
C MET A 218 6.89 -3.75 5.85
N ALA A 219 6.49 -2.59 5.35
CA ALA A 219 7.13 -1.30 5.59
C ALA A 219 6.16 -0.39 6.36
N VAL A 220 6.62 0.19 7.46
CA VAL A 220 5.86 1.14 8.27
C VAL A 220 6.31 2.54 7.93
N MET A 221 5.37 3.39 7.49
CA MET A 221 5.63 4.77 7.10
C MET A 221 5.17 5.77 8.17
N TYR A 222 6.01 6.76 8.43
CA TYR A 222 5.71 7.91 9.27
C TYR A 222 6.27 9.18 8.64
N ALA A 223 5.49 10.26 8.59
CA ALA A 223 5.91 11.56 8.08
C ALA A 223 6.68 11.49 6.72
N GLY A 224 6.19 10.67 5.78
CA GLY A 224 6.77 10.51 4.45
C GLY A 224 7.98 9.57 4.35
N ARG A 225 8.43 8.94 5.44
CA ARG A 225 9.58 8.02 5.45
C ARG A 225 9.19 6.62 5.88
N VAL A 226 9.93 5.62 5.41
CA VAL A 226 9.89 4.28 6.01
C VAL A 226 10.70 4.31 7.29
N VAL A 227 10.05 4.03 8.42
CA VAL A 227 10.68 4.02 9.75
C VAL A 227 11.00 2.61 10.25
N GLU A 228 10.34 1.61 9.69
CA GLU A 228 10.64 0.19 9.94
C GLU A 228 10.25 -0.65 8.75
N GLU A 229 11.02 -1.70 8.44
CA GLU A 229 10.67 -2.71 7.46
C GLU A 229 11.24 -4.08 7.83
N GLY A 230 10.59 -5.13 7.35
CA GLY A 230 11.03 -6.51 7.57
C GLY A 230 9.97 -7.54 7.21
N PRO A 231 10.14 -8.81 7.64
CA PRO A 231 9.08 -9.81 7.55
C PRO A 231 7.82 -9.30 8.25
N ALA A 232 6.67 -9.38 7.59
CA ALA A 232 5.44 -8.70 8.03
C ALA A 232 5.05 -9.08 9.46
N ARG A 233 5.10 -10.38 9.77
CA ARG A 233 4.79 -10.89 11.10
C ARG A 233 5.77 -10.42 12.17
N THR A 234 7.07 -10.34 11.85
CA THR A 234 8.09 -9.85 12.79
C THR A 234 7.89 -8.37 13.10
N VAL A 235 7.60 -7.54 12.09
CA VAL A 235 7.30 -6.12 12.29
C VAL A 235 6.06 -5.92 13.15
N TYR A 236 5.04 -6.76 13.00
CA TYR A 236 3.81 -6.70 13.81
C TYR A 236 4.02 -7.18 15.25
N GLU A 237 4.69 -8.33 15.46
CA GLU A 237 4.81 -8.97 16.78
C GLU A 237 5.92 -8.38 17.65
N ASP A 238 7.03 -7.93 17.03
CA ASP A 238 8.25 -7.46 17.70
C ASP A 238 8.83 -6.21 17.02
N ALA A 239 8.02 -5.16 16.88
CA ALA A 239 8.45 -3.91 16.28
C ALA A 239 9.68 -3.29 16.98
N GLY A 240 10.67 -2.88 16.19
CA GLY A 240 11.89 -2.21 16.67
C GLY A 240 11.74 -0.71 16.83
N HIS A 241 10.93 -0.08 15.97
CA HIS A 241 10.66 1.35 16.06
C HIS A 241 9.51 1.62 17.04
N PRO A 242 9.64 2.58 17.98
CA PRO A 242 8.57 2.89 18.95
C PRO A 242 7.22 3.24 18.32
N TYR A 243 7.21 3.90 17.16
CA TYR A 243 5.99 4.17 16.41
C TYR A 243 5.32 2.89 15.89
N ALA A 244 6.08 2.00 15.25
CA ALA A 244 5.53 0.75 14.73
C ALA A 244 4.96 -0.12 15.85
N ARG A 245 5.64 -0.15 17.01
CA ARG A 245 5.18 -0.83 18.21
C ARG A 245 3.85 -0.23 18.73
N ALA A 246 3.79 1.09 18.87
CA ALA A 246 2.59 1.77 19.34
C ALA A 246 1.42 1.56 18.37
N LEU A 247 1.69 1.54 17.05
CA LEU A 247 0.68 1.27 16.03
C LEU A 247 0.17 -0.18 16.09
N SER A 248 1.05 -1.17 16.33
CA SER A 248 0.64 -2.58 16.51
C SER A 248 -0.17 -2.79 17.79
N GLU A 249 0.14 -2.04 18.85
CA GLU A 249 -0.58 -2.11 20.14
C GLU A 249 -1.92 -1.36 20.11
N ALA A 250 -2.12 -0.43 19.17
CA ALA A 250 -3.37 0.33 19.04
C ALA A 250 -4.55 -0.52 18.53
N PHE A 251 -4.28 -1.61 17.84
CA PHE A 251 -5.30 -2.52 17.32
C PHE A 251 -5.43 -3.74 18.25
N PRO A 252 -6.64 -4.05 18.76
CA PRO A 252 -6.86 -5.22 19.59
C PRO A 252 -6.49 -6.50 18.84
N ARG A 253 -5.67 -7.35 19.46
CA ARG A 253 -5.36 -8.68 18.91
C ARG A 253 -6.60 -9.57 19.01
N ILE A 254 -7.04 -10.12 17.89
CA ILE A 254 -8.17 -11.07 17.87
C ILE A 254 -7.79 -12.29 18.72
N GLY A 255 -8.59 -12.57 19.76
CA GLY A 255 -8.38 -13.71 20.67
C GLY A 255 -7.56 -13.39 21.94
N ASP A 256 -7.03 -12.17 22.10
CA ASP A 256 -6.37 -11.75 23.34
C ASP A 256 -7.34 -11.00 24.27
N PRO A 257 -7.78 -11.60 25.40
CA PRO A 257 -8.69 -10.94 26.34
C PRO A 257 -8.10 -9.68 26.98
N ALA A 258 -6.77 -9.58 27.12
CA ALA A 258 -6.10 -8.44 27.73
C ALA A 258 -6.14 -7.18 26.84
N SER A 259 -6.13 -7.36 25.53
CA SER A 259 -6.21 -6.25 24.57
C SER A 259 -7.63 -5.68 24.41
N ARG A 260 -8.66 -6.47 24.82
CA ARG A 260 -10.09 -6.15 24.60
C ARG A 260 -10.59 -4.94 25.39
N PHE A 261 -10.00 -4.66 26.55
CA PHE A 261 -10.45 -3.60 27.47
C PHE A 261 -9.43 -2.49 27.71
N ALA A 262 -8.29 -2.52 27.03
CA ALA A 262 -7.23 -1.52 27.18
C ALA A 262 -6.66 -1.10 25.82
N PRO A 263 -7.47 -0.46 24.94
CA PRO A 263 -6.93 0.07 23.68
C PRO A 263 -5.89 1.15 24.03
N ARG A 264 -4.65 0.96 23.60
CA ARG A 264 -3.57 1.93 23.72
C ARG A 264 -3.49 2.72 22.44
N GLY A 265 -4.20 3.86 22.38
CA GLY A 265 -4.07 4.78 21.25
C GLY A 265 -2.68 5.44 21.24
N LEU A 266 -2.20 5.79 20.06
CA LEU A 266 -1.02 6.66 19.93
C LEU A 266 -1.35 8.06 20.48
N PRO A 267 -0.53 8.60 21.40
CA PRO A 267 -0.75 9.95 21.91
C PRO A 267 -0.48 11.02 20.85
N GLY A 268 -1.24 12.11 20.88
CA GLY A 268 -1.08 13.26 20.00
C GLY A 268 -1.43 13.00 18.54
N ASP A 269 -1.38 14.05 17.73
CA ASP A 269 -1.68 14.00 16.30
C ASP A 269 -0.42 13.77 15.44
N PRO A 270 -0.56 13.20 14.24
CA PRO A 270 0.53 13.16 13.26
C PRO A 270 1.03 14.58 12.94
N PRO A 271 2.33 14.78 12.66
CA PRO A 271 2.87 16.09 12.34
C PRO A 271 2.33 16.59 10.99
N ASP A 272 2.22 17.91 10.87
CA ASP A 272 1.90 18.54 9.60
C ASP A 272 3.05 18.27 8.59
N PRO A 273 2.76 17.74 7.40
CA PRO A 273 3.79 17.50 6.39
C PRO A 273 4.51 18.78 5.90
N SER A 274 3.93 19.95 6.12
CA SER A 274 4.55 21.26 5.81
C SER A 274 5.43 21.80 6.93
N ASP A 275 5.28 21.29 8.17
CA ASP A 275 6.01 21.76 9.36
C ASP A 275 6.44 20.54 10.22
N LEU A 276 7.41 19.81 9.72
CA LEU A 276 7.88 18.60 10.41
C LEU A 276 8.83 18.96 11.56
N PRO A 277 8.75 18.24 12.69
CA PRO A 277 9.73 18.35 13.75
C PRO A 277 11.16 18.08 13.25
N SER A 278 12.15 18.79 13.79
CA SER A 278 13.57 18.54 13.54
C SER A 278 13.97 17.14 14.07
N GLY A 279 15.01 16.57 13.50
CA GLY A 279 15.46 15.23 13.88
C GLY A 279 14.44 14.14 13.55
N CYS A 280 14.29 13.17 14.45
CA CYS A 280 13.29 12.11 14.30
C CYS A 280 11.86 12.68 14.35
N ALA A 281 11.12 12.65 13.25
CA ALA A 281 9.79 13.23 13.18
C ALA A 281 8.80 12.67 14.23
N PHE A 282 9.07 11.47 14.76
CA PHE A 282 8.24 10.86 15.81
C PHE A 282 8.61 11.30 17.23
N HIS A 283 9.74 12.01 17.44
CA HIS A 283 10.22 12.32 18.80
C HIS A 283 9.20 13.00 19.72
N PRO A 284 8.31 13.92 19.24
CA PRO A 284 7.35 14.59 20.14
C PRO A 284 6.28 13.64 20.72
N ARG A 285 6.06 12.49 20.05
CA ARG A 285 5.08 11.47 20.43
C ARG A 285 5.73 10.19 21.00
N CYS A 286 7.08 10.15 21.02
CA CYS A 286 7.83 8.95 21.39
C CYS A 286 7.97 8.84 22.90
N PRO A 287 7.46 7.74 23.52
CA PRO A 287 7.55 7.57 24.98
C PRO A 287 8.97 7.32 25.49
N VAL A 288 9.91 7.05 24.59
CA VAL A 288 11.33 6.74 24.88
C VAL A 288 12.28 7.68 24.15
N ALA A 289 11.80 8.90 23.82
CA ALA A 289 12.63 9.91 23.15
C ALA A 289 13.84 10.29 24.00
N LEU A 290 14.98 10.46 23.34
CA LEU A 290 16.21 11.01 23.89
C LEU A 290 16.40 12.45 23.38
N ASP A 291 17.21 13.24 24.04
CA ASP A 291 17.54 14.60 23.60
C ASP A 291 18.13 14.61 22.18
N SER A 292 18.95 13.59 21.83
CA SER A 292 19.50 13.43 20.48
C SER A 292 18.40 13.26 19.41
N CYS A 293 17.22 12.73 19.73
CA CYS A 293 16.13 12.56 18.78
C CYS A 293 15.56 13.91 18.26
N THR A 294 15.84 15.03 18.94
CA THR A 294 15.43 16.36 18.47
C THR A 294 16.31 16.89 17.34
N VAL A 295 17.50 16.29 17.17
CA VAL A 295 18.51 16.71 16.18
C VAL A 295 18.76 15.60 15.15
N ASP A 296 18.87 14.35 15.62
CA ASP A 296 19.21 13.20 14.78
C ASP A 296 17.95 12.62 14.11
N ASP A 297 18.01 12.47 12.78
CA ASP A 297 17.01 11.73 11.97
C ASP A 297 17.62 10.39 11.52
N PRO A 298 17.44 9.30 12.29
CA PRO A 298 18.18 8.06 12.05
C PRO A 298 17.80 7.43 10.71
N ALA A 299 18.80 6.92 9.98
CA ALA A 299 18.56 6.08 8.82
C ALA A 299 18.12 4.68 9.24
N LEU A 300 17.50 3.92 8.32
CA LEU A 300 17.16 2.51 8.51
C LEU A 300 18.43 1.69 8.78
N ARG A 301 18.54 1.06 9.95
CA ARG A 301 19.64 0.19 10.38
C ARG A 301 19.09 -1.22 10.67
N VAL A 302 19.94 -2.23 10.44
CA VAL A 302 19.60 -3.62 10.76
C VAL A 302 19.26 -3.76 12.23
N SER A 303 18.11 -4.35 12.52
CA SER A 303 17.58 -4.58 13.86
C SER A 303 17.08 -6.03 13.95
N GLY A 304 17.96 -6.93 14.38
CA GLY A 304 17.65 -8.36 14.41
C GLY A 304 17.68 -9.02 13.03
N THR A 305 17.06 -10.17 12.88
CA THR A 305 17.08 -10.99 11.67
C THR A 305 16.10 -10.45 10.60
N GLY A 306 16.65 -9.88 9.52
CA GLY A 306 15.89 -9.46 8.35
C GLY A 306 15.00 -8.21 8.55
N ARG A 307 15.13 -7.51 9.67
CA ARG A 307 14.41 -6.28 9.99
C ARG A 307 15.34 -5.07 9.99
N ARG A 308 14.86 -3.92 9.55
CA ARG A 308 15.56 -2.62 9.64
C ARG A 308 14.63 -1.60 10.30
N ALA A 309 15.18 -0.76 11.19
CA ALA A 309 14.42 0.32 11.83
C ALA A 309 15.24 1.62 11.92
N ALA A 310 14.55 2.76 11.79
CA ALA A 310 15.12 4.10 11.83
C ALA A 310 14.97 4.69 13.26
N CYS A 311 15.71 4.12 14.22
CA CYS A 311 15.64 4.52 15.62
C CYS A 311 17.03 4.50 16.27
N VAL A 312 17.32 5.46 17.13
CA VAL A 312 18.59 5.54 17.88
C VAL A 312 18.79 4.36 18.85
N HIS A 313 17.68 3.75 19.31
CA HIS A 313 17.73 2.58 20.19
C HIS A 313 18.08 1.28 19.44
N VAL A 314 18.05 1.28 18.11
CA VAL A 314 18.42 0.15 17.27
C VAL A 314 19.93 0.15 17.07
N GLY A 315 20.60 -0.90 17.52
CA GLY A 315 22.07 -1.01 17.53
C GLY A 315 22.65 -1.01 18.95
N ALA A 316 22.12 -0.22 19.87
CA ALA A 316 22.57 -0.23 21.28
C ALA A 316 22.32 -1.59 21.99
N ALA A 317 21.29 -2.34 21.53
CA ALA A 317 21.00 -3.68 22.07
C ALA A 317 21.91 -4.79 21.51
N GLN A 318 22.58 -4.57 20.38
CA GLN A 318 23.55 -5.52 19.80
C GLN A 318 24.92 -5.41 20.50
N ASP A 319 25.34 -4.20 20.84
CA ASP A 319 26.61 -3.98 21.57
C ASP A 319 26.56 -4.55 23.00
N ALA A 320 25.38 -4.53 23.64
CA ALA A 320 25.19 -5.11 24.96
C ALA A 320 25.18 -6.66 24.99
N ARG A 321 24.78 -7.32 23.88
CA ARG A 321 24.78 -8.80 23.75
C ARG A 321 26.11 -9.37 23.25
N SER A 322 26.96 -8.55 22.62
CA SER A 322 28.31 -8.94 22.20
C SER A 322 29.38 -8.70 23.29
N ALA A 323 28.99 -8.08 24.41
CA ALA A 323 29.85 -7.80 25.56
C ALA A 323 29.64 -8.75 26.77
N THR A 324 28.81 -9.80 26.61
CA THR A 324 28.61 -10.90 27.55
C THR A 324 29.03 -12.21 26.91
#